data_0609dc45a0c9b0cff29af5a8b0bb8e83
#
_entry.id   0609dc45a0c9b0cff29af5a8b0bb8e83
#
_cell.length_a   1.000
_cell.length_b   1.000
_cell.length_c   1.000
_cell.angle_alpha   90.00
_cell.angle_beta   90.00
_cell.angle_gamma   90.00
#
_symmetry.space_group_name_H-M   'P 1'
#
loop_
_entity.id
_entity.type
_entity.pdbx_description
1 polymer ?
#
loop_
_entity_poly.entity_id
_entity_poly.type
_entity_poly.pdbx_seq_one_letter_code
_entity_poly.pdbx_strand_id
1 'polypeptide(L)'
;MKTFDDIRFQELKEGLYDQGIFKAFFLAGGPGSGKTFVTGNAFGGTGLRQINSDAAFERAIKKAGLSLKMPDSEEEARDMIRSRAKALTGSKMDMSIRGRLGLIIDGTGRDYNKISAQMRMLQQLGYDCSMIFVNTSLEVALERNKQRERTVPEYVTTKSWKAVQSNIGKFQNLFGMSNMIIIDNNESDKELVTVTLNKVSKVVRSLINTPIKSYTAKRWMASERKAKRR
;
A
#
# COMPACT_ATOMS: atom_id res chain seq x y z
N MET A 1 27.16 -21.56 3.15
CA MET A 1 25.87 -21.25 3.77
C MET A 1 25.99 -19.82 4.28
N LYS A 2 25.17 -18.86 3.83
CA LYS A 2 25.25 -17.47 4.33
C LYS A 2 24.74 -17.45 5.77
N THR A 3 25.47 -16.79 6.67
CA THR A 3 25.03 -16.61 8.05
C THR A 3 23.86 -15.63 8.13
N PHE A 4 23.12 -15.64 9.25
CA PHE A 4 22.02 -14.70 9.50
C PHE A 4 22.51 -13.23 9.47
N ASP A 5 23.73 -13.00 9.91
CA ASP A 5 24.39 -11.69 9.88
C ASP A 5 24.77 -11.26 8.46
N ASP A 6 25.19 -12.19 7.59
CA ASP A 6 25.44 -11.90 6.17
C ASP A 6 24.17 -11.47 5.43
N ILE A 7 23.02 -12.12 5.75
CA ILE A 7 21.72 -11.77 5.19
C ILE A 7 21.28 -10.40 5.71
N ARG A 8 21.46 -10.13 7.00
CA ARG A 8 21.12 -8.84 7.63
C ARG A 8 22.00 -7.71 7.12
N PHE A 9 23.29 -7.95 6.91
CA PHE A 9 24.22 -6.98 6.30
C PHE A 9 23.90 -6.70 4.84
N GLN A 10 23.44 -7.71 4.10
CA GLN A 10 23.03 -7.54 2.70
C GLN A 10 21.74 -6.74 2.59
N GLU A 11 20.76 -6.95 3.48
CA GLU A 11 19.53 -6.15 3.56
C GLU A 11 19.83 -4.67 3.92
N LEU A 12 20.79 -4.42 4.80
CA LEU A 12 21.24 -3.05 5.12
C LEU A 12 22.02 -2.39 3.97
N LYS A 13 22.69 -3.18 3.11
CA LYS A 13 23.34 -2.65 1.90
C LYS A 13 22.33 -2.26 0.82
N GLU A 14 21.20 -2.94 0.73
CA GLU A 14 20.15 -2.64 -0.27
C GLU A 14 19.51 -1.27 -0.01
N GLY A 15 19.32 -0.84 1.25
CA GLY A 15 18.63 0.40 1.59
C GLY A 15 19.14 1.63 0.84
N LEU A 16 20.44 1.88 0.80
CA LEU A 16 21.02 3.05 0.11
C LEU A 16 20.88 3.00 -1.41
N TYR A 17 20.83 1.80 -1.97
CA TYR A 17 20.76 1.55 -3.42
C TYR A 17 19.38 1.08 -3.88
N ASP A 18 18.40 1.06 -2.97
CA ASP A 18 17.01 0.76 -3.32
C ASP A 18 16.48 1.84 -4.28
N GLN A 19 15.96 1.42 -5.42
CA GLN A 19 15.43 2.33 -6.43
C GLN A 19 14.28 3.19 -5.88
N GLY A 20 13.52 2.66 -4.94
CA GLY A 20 12.41 3.33 -4.27
C GLY A 20 12.80 3.98 -2.94
N ILE A 21 14.10 4.16 -2.64
CA ILE A 21 14.54 4.74 -1.37
C ILE A 21 13.80 6.06 -1.07
N PHE A 22 13.27 6.19 0.16
CA PHE A 22 12.47 7.34 0.58
C PHE A 22 11.23 7.62 -0.27
N LYS A 23 10.66 6.62 -0.96
CA LYS A 23 9.38 6.74 -1.67
C LYS A 23 8.30 5.98 -0.92
N ALA A 24 7.14 6.60 -0.73
CA ALA A 24 5.98 5.96 -0.10
C ALA A 24 4.72 6.23 -0.91
N PHE A 25 4.08 5.15 -1.36
CA PHE A 25 2.82 5.21 -2.09
C PHE A 25 1.69 4.71 -1.20
N PHE A 26 0.71 5.56 -0.96
CA PHE A 26 -0.52 5.21 -0.27
C PHE A 26 -1.55 4.77 -1.29
N LEU A 27 -2.17 3.62 -1.06
CA LEU A 27 -3.29 3.16 -1.88
C LEU A 27 -4.59 3.39 -1.13
N ALA A 28 -5.57 3.94 -1.83
CA ALA A 28 -6.93 4.13 -1.33
C ALA A 28 -7.95 3.62 -2.34
N GLY A 29 -9.10 3.19 -1.85
CA GLY A 29 -10.22 2.65 -2.62
C GLY A 29 -11.00 1.64 -1.80
N GLY A 30 -12.32 1.63 -1.90
CA GLY A 30 -13.21 0.75 -1.14
C GLY A 30 -13.07 -0.74 -1.47
N PRO A 31 -13.76 -1.61 -0.73
CA PRO A 31 -13.92 -3.01 -1.13
C PRO A 31 -14.49 -3.08 -2.55
N GLY A 32 -14.00 -3.98 -3.38
CA GLY A 32 -14.45 -4.11 -4.78
C GLY A 32 -13.85 -3.09 -5.76
N SER A 33 -13.10 -2.08 -5.30
CA SER A 33 -12.52 -1.05 -6.21
C SER A 33 -11.42 -1.55 -7.15
N GLY A 34 -10.88 -2.76 -6.95
CA GLY A 34 -9.83 -3.32 -7.81
C GLY A 34 -8.41 -2.88 -7.45
N LYS A 35 -8.15 -2.35 -6.25
CA LYS A 35 -6.81 -1.95 -5.80
C LYS A 35 -5.72 -2.98 -6.04
N THR A 36 -5.97 -4.25 -5.69
CA THR A 36 -5.00 -5.34 -5.85
C THR A 36 -4.57 -5.52 -7.29
N PHE A 37 -5.52 -5.41 -8.22
CA PHE A 37 -5.26 -5.49 -9.66
C PHE A 37 -4.42 -4.31 -10.15
N VAL A 38 -4.80 -3.09 -9.76
CA VAL A 38 -4.04 -1.87 -10.09
C VAL A 38 -2.63 -1.93 -9.49
N THR A 39 -2.50 -2.37 -8.23
CA THR A 39 -1.21 -2.48 -7.55
C THR A 39 -0.28 -3.46 -8.25
N GLY A 40 -0.77 -4.65 -8.59
CA GLY A 40 0.03 -5.67 -9.28
C GLY A 40 0.59 -5.17 -10.61
N ASN A 41 -0.21 -4.42 -11.36
CA ASN A 41 0.19 -3.88 -12.66
C ASN A 41 1.07 -2.63 -12.55
N ALA A 42 0.70 -1.68 -11.68
CA ALA A 42 1.38 -0.40 -11.58
C ALA A 42 2.76 -0.49 -10.89
N PHE A 43 2.91 -1.40 -9.92
CA PHE A 43 4.12 -1.53 -9.11
C PHE A 43 4.94 -2.78 -9.40
N GLY A 44 4.54 -3.59 -10.37
CA GLY A 44 5.29 -4.78 -10.77
C GLY A 44 6.74 -4.44 -11.12
N GLY A 45 7.72 -5.16 -10.54
CA GLY A 45 9.15 -4.98 -10.77
C GLY A 45 9.78 -3.70 -10.18
N THR A 46 9.07 -2.93 -9.35
CA THR A 46 9.61 -1.71 -8.74
C THR A 46 10.44 -1.94 -7.48
N GLY A 47 10.41 -3.14 -6.89
CA GLY A 47 11.11 -3.45 -5.65
C GLY A 47 10.49 -2.85 -4.38
N LEU A 48 9.43 -2.04 -4.49
CA LEU A 48 8.76 -1.43 -3.34
C LEU A 48 8.16 -2.48 -2.40
N ARG A 49 8.25 -2.24 -1.10
CA ARG A 49 7.76 -3.16 -0.06
C ARG A 49 6.27 -2.95 0.19
N GLN A 50 5.46 -3.93 -0.18
CA GLN A 50 4.01 -3.87 0.08
C GLN A 50 3.72 -4.09 1.57
N ILE A 51 3.06 -3.13 2.18
CA ILE A 51 2.58 -3.11 3.56
C ILE A 51 1.06 -3.32 3.51
N ASN A 52 0.63 -4.58 3.62
CA ASN A 52 -0.78 -4.98 3.56
C ASN A 52 -1.02 -6.16 4.51
N SER A 53 -1.93 -5.98 5.47
CA SER A 53 -2.30 -7.05 6.41
C SER A 53 -3.33 -8.03 5.85
N ASP A 54 -4.07 -7.67 4.79
CA ASP A 54 -5.14 -8.51 4.26
C ASP A 54 -4.61 -9.81 3.65
N ALA A 55 -3.51 -9.75 2.88
CA ALA A 55 -2.90 -10.94 2.32
C ALA A 55 -2.31 -11.89 3.37
N ALA A 56 -1.75 -11.34 4.45
CA ALA A 56 -1.26 -12.14 5.58
C ALA A 56 -2.43 -12.77 6.35
N PHE A 57 -3.48 -12.00 6.57
CA PHE A 57 -4.70 -12.45 7.22
C PHE A 57 -5.38 -13.58 6.43
N GLU A 58 -5.58 -13.42 5.13
CA GLU A 58 -6.23 -14.41 4.27
C GLU A 58 -5.45 -15.75 4.25
N ARG A 59 -4.13 -15.70 4.13
CA ARG A 59 -3.29 -16.90 4.21
C ARG A 59 -3.41 -17.60 5.57
N ALA A 60 -3.47 -16.80 6.65
CA ALA A 60 -3.58 -17.35 8.00
C ALA A 60 -4.97 -17.96 8.27
N ILE A 61 -6.04 -17.36 7.75
CA ILE A 61 -7.41 -17.92 7.78
C ILE A 61 -7.44 -19.28 7.06
N LYS A 62 -6.93 -19.34 5.82
CA LYS A 62 -6.86 -20.61 5.05
C LYS A 62 -6.04 -21.68 5.80
N LYS A 63 -4.90 -21.30 6.38
CA LYS A 63 -4.04 -22.23 7.16
C LYS A 63 -4.73 -22.75 8.43
N ALA A 64 -5.57 -21.94 9.06
CA ALA A 64 -6.35 -22.31 10.24
C ALA A 64 -7.62 -23.12 9.91
N GLY A 65 -7.91 -23.36 8.63
CA GLY A 65 -9.12 -24.06 8.19
C GLY A 65 -10.42 -23.26 8.36
N LEU A 66 -10.31 -21.93 8.60
CA LEU A 66 -11.47 -21.07 8.75
C LEU A 66 -12.03 -20.63 7.41
N SER A 67 -13.34 -20.31 7.41
CA SER A 67 -14.05 -19.91 6.19
C SER A 67 -13.71 -18.48 5.75
N LEU A 68 -13.43 -18.30 4.47
CA LEU A 68 -13.29 -16.99 3.87
C LEU A 68 -14.62 -16.22 3.75
N LYS A 69 -15.75 -16.89 3.92
CA LYS A 69 -17.08 -16.27 4.00
C LYS A 69 -17.34 -15.57 5.33
N MET A 70 -16.44 -15.78 6.31
CA MET A 70 -16.44 -15.09 7.61
C MET A 70 -17.75 -15.26 8.41
N PRO A 71 -18.24 -16.49 8.69
CA PRO A 71 -19.40 -16.70 9.52
C PRO A 71 -19.16 -16.20 10.96
N ASP A 72 -20.21 -15.76 11.63
CA ASP A 72 -20.12 -15.21 13.00
C ASP A 72 -19.59 -16.24 14.00
N SER A 73 -19.86 -17.54 13.78
CA SER A 73 -19.35 -18.63 14.63
C SER A 73 -17.82 -18.72 14.70
N GLU A 74 -17.09 -18.10 13.75
CA GLU A 74 -15.63 -18.08 13.70
C GLU A 74 -15.04 -16.71 14.11
N GLU A 75 -15.82 -15.78 14.64
CA GLU A 75 -15.43 -14.39 14.86
C GLU A 75 -14.21 -14.28 15.79
N GLU A 76 -14.23 -14.94 16.94
CA GLU A 76 -13.14 -14.87 17.93
C GLU A 76 -11.80 -15.39 17.38
N ALA A 77 -11.81 -16.58 16.77
CA ALA A 77 -10.62 -17.16 16.16
C ALA A 77 -10.07 -16.27 15.03
N ARG A 78 -10.96 -15.71 14.23
CA ARG A 78 -10.67 -14.81 13.13
C ARG A 78 -10.05 -13.49 13.62
N ASP A 79 -10.52 -12.93 14.73
CA ASP A 79 -10.01 -11.69 15.28
C ASP A 79 -8.62 -11.85 15.90
N MET A 80 -8.32 -12.98 16.51
CA MET A 80 -6.96 -13.31 16.94
C MET A 80 -6.00 -13.37 15.74
N ILE A 81 -6.39 -14.03 14.65
CA ILE A 81 -5.59 -14.13 13.44
C ILE A 81 -5.40 -12.73 12.82
N ARG A 82 -6.45 -11.91 12.80
CA ARG A 82 -6.39 -10.52 12.31
C ARG A 82 -5.41 -9.67 13.11
N SER A 83 -5.42 -9.79 14.42
CA SER A 83 -4.52 -9.06 15.31
C SER A 83 -3.05 -9.45 15.05
N ARG A 84 -2.76 -10.74 14.90
CA ARG A 84 -1.42 -11.23 14.53
C ARG A 84 -0.99 -10.74 13.16
N ALA A 85 -1.86 -10.78 12.15
CA ALA A 85 -1.56 -10.29 10.80
C ALA A 85 -1.23 -8.79 10.80
N LYS A 86 -1.96 -7.98 11.59
CA LYS A 86 -1.67 -6.55 11.78
C LYS A 86 -0.32 -6.33 12.46
N ALA A 87 0.00 -7.07 13.53
CA ALA A 87 1.28 -6.96 14.23
C ALA A 87 2.47 -7.30 13.32
N LEU A 88 2.41 -8.40 12.57
CA LEU A 88 3.43 -8.77 11.58
C LEU A 88 3.61 -7.71 10.49
N THR A 89 2.50 -7.14 10.02
CA THR A 89 2.55 -6.05 9.02
C THR A 89 3.16 -4.79 9.59
N GLY A 90 2.89 -4.46 10.86
CA GLY A 90 3.53 -3.37 11.58
C GLY A 90 5.04 -3.56 11.68
N SER A 91 5.50 -4.73 12.13
CA SER A 91 6.92 -5.06 12.20
C SER A 91 7.62 -4.99 10.83
N LYS A 92 6.97 -5.47 9.76
CA LYS A 92 7.47 -5.35 8.39
C LYS A 92 7.61 -3.88 7.98
N MET A 93 6.63 -3.05 8.30
CA MET A 93 6.69 -1.61 8.02
C MET A 93 7.84 -0.94 8.76
N ASP A 94 8.00 -1.22 10.06
CA ASP A 94 9.06 -0.64 10.90
C ASP A 94 10.45 -1.02 10.38
N MET A 95 10.67 -2.28 10.03
CA MET A 95 11.93 -2.72 9.41
C MET A 95 12.20 -2.01 8.08
N SER A 96 11.18 -1.89 7.23
CA SER A 96 11.31 -1.19 5.95
C SER A 96 11.63 0.29 6.14
N ILE A 97 11.01 0.94 7.12
CA ILE A 97 11.29 2.35 7.47
C ILE A 97 12.70 2.53 8.02
N ARG A 98 13.20 1.60 8.85
CA ARG A 98 14.60 1.64 9.34
C ARG A 98 15.60 1.60 8.20
N GLY A 99 15.35 0.77 7.18
CA GLY A 99 16.16 0.70 5.97
C GLY A 99 15.90 1.80 4.95
N ARG A 100 14.93 2.71 5.21
CA ARG A 100 14.48 3.75 4.26
C ARG A 100 13.99 3.21 2.92
N LEU A 101 13.54 1.94 2.91
CA LEU A 101 13.09 1.26 1.70
C LEU A 101 11.82 1.89 1.13
N GLY A 102 11.61 1.74 -0.16
CA GLY A 102 10.37 2.16 -0.82
C GLY A 102 9.16 1.37 -0.34
N LEU A 103 8.03 2.04 -0.14
CA LEU A 103 6.83 1.51 0.49
C LEU A 103 5.61 1.62 -0.41
N ILE A 104 4.78 0.59 -0.40
CA ILE A 104 3.38 0.61 -0.85
C ILE A 104 2.52 0.34 0.38
N ILE A 105 1.79 1.34 0.85
CA ILE A 105 0.93 1.26 2.03
C ILE A 105 -0.50 1.05 1.57
N ASP A 106 -0.94 -0.20 1.62
CA ASP A 106 -2.26 -0.58 1.11
C ASP A 106 -3.33 -0.41 2.20
N GLY A 107 -4.29 0.43 1.91
CA GLY A 107 -5.41 0.74 2.77
C GLY A 107 -6.71 0.97 1.99
N THR A 108 -7.82 1.07 2.70
CA THR A 108 -9.11 1.42 2.06
C THR A 108 -9.26 2.91 1.77
N GLY A 109 -8.57 3.77 2.52
CA GLY A 109 -8.79 5.22 2.46
C GLY A 109 -9.96 5.71 3.32
N ARG A 110 -10.59 4.83 4.10
CA ARG A 110 -11.73 5.16 4.95
C ARG A 110 -11.36 6.07 6.13
N ASP A 111 -10.21 5.82 6.73
CA ASP A 111 -9.72 6.55 7.89
C ASP A 111 -8.69 7.60 7.46
N TYR A 112 -9.18 8.83 7.26
CA TYR A 112 -8.35 9.98 6.90
C TYR A 112 -7.30 10.30 7.96
N ASN A 113 -7.67 10.27 9.25
CA ASN A 113 -6.77 10.65 10.34
C ASN A 113 -5.58 9.71 10.44
N LYS A 114 -5.82 8.40 10.30
CA LYS A 114 -4.75 7.40 10.27
C LYS A 114 -3.78 7.64 9.10
N ILE A 115 -4.30 7.85 7.90
CA ILE A 115 -3.48 8.07 6.70
C ILE A 115 -2.69 9.37 6.82
N SER A 116 -3.33 10.46 7.27
CA SER A 116 -2.66 11.75 7.42
C SER A 116 -1.55 11.72 8.48
N ALA A 117 -1.78 11.06 9.62
CA ALA A 117 -0.75 10.87 10.64
C ALA A 117 0.43 10.06 10.11
N GLN A 118 0.17 8.95 9.42
CA GLN A 118 1.19 8.08 8.85
C GLN A 118 1.99 8.79 7.74
N MET A 119 1.33 9.54 6.88
CA MET A 119 1.97 10.34 5.83
C MET A 119 2.89 11.41 6.43
N ARG A 120 2.42 12.17 7.45
CA ARG A 120 3.22 13.19 8.13
C ARG A 120 4.46 12.58 8.80
N MET A 121 4.30 11.44 9.49
CA MET A 121 5.41 10.71 10.10
C MET A 121 6.46 10.33 9.05
N LEU A 122 6.05 9.79 7.91
CA LEU A 122 6.98 9.43 6.84
C LEU A 122 7.66 10.65 6.22
N GLN A 123 6.95 11.75 6.03
CA GLN A 123 7.53 13.01 5.54
C GLN A 123 8.59 13.57 6.51
N GLN A 124 8.36 13.50 7.82
CA GLN A 124 9.37 13.90 8.83
C GLN A 124 10.64 13.06 8.74
N LEU A 125 10.51 11.79 8.37
CA LEU A 125 11.64 10.89 8.11
C LEU A 125 12.32 11.12 6.76
N GLY A 126 11.75 11.98 5.91
CA GLY A 126 12.30 12.36 4.61
C GLY A 126 11.67 11.69 3.40
N TYR A 127 10.59 10.92 3.57
CA TYR A 127 9.91 10.26 2.46
C TYR A 127 9.15 11.25 1.58
N ASP A 128 9.23 11.04 0.27
CA ASP A 128 8.31 11.60 -0.70
C ASP A 128 7.06 10.73 -0.74
N CYS A 129 5.91 11.29 -0.36
CA CYS A 129 4.65 10.55 -0.24
C CYS A 129 3.73 10.88 -1.42
N SER A 130 3.20 9.84 -2.07
CA SER A 130 2.21 9.94 -3.14
C SER A 130 1.00 9.06 -2.83
N MET A 131 -0.16 9.36 -3.41
CA MET A 131 -1.37 8.56 -3.26
C MET A 131 -1.87 8.08 -4.62
N ILE A 132 -2.28 6.81 -4.68
CA ILE A 132 -3.07 6.27 -5.78
C ILE A 132 -4.46 5.94 -5.23
N PHE A 133 -5.45 6.64 -5.74
CA PHE A 133 -6.83 6.47 -5.36
C PHE A 133 -7.57 5.72 -6.48
N VAL A 134 -8.03 4.50 -6.17
CA VAL A 134 -8.80 3.68 -7.12
C VAL A 134 -10.27 3.92 -6.88
N ASN A 135 -10.87 4.71 -7.78
CA ASN A 135 -12.28 5.07 -7.74
C ASN A 135 -13.13 4.07 -8.51
N THR A 136 -14.31 3.78 -7.98
CA THR A 136 -15.37 2.99 -8.66
C THR A 136 -16.73 3.50 -8.21
N SER A 137 -17.76 3.26 -9.03
CA SER A 137 -19.15 3.42 -8.59
C SER A 137 -19.49 2.40 -7.49
N LEU A 138 -20.52 2.68 -6.74
CA LEU A 138 -20.99 1.76 -5.69
C LEU A 138 -21.47 0.44 -6.30
N GLU A 139 -22.18 0.52 -7.43
CA GLU A 139 -22.74 -0.63 -8.15
C GLU A 139 -21.62 -1.59 -8.58
N VAL A 140 -20.58 -1.08 -9.23
CA VAL A 140 -19.41 -1.88 -9.66
C VAL A 140 -18.68 -2.47 -8.48
N ALA A 141 -18.53 -1.70 -7.38
CA ALA A 141 -17.89 -2.19 -6.17
C ALA A 141 -18.67 -3.33 -5.52
N LEU A 142 -20.00 -3.24 -5.46
CA LEU A 142 -20.88 -4.28 -4.90
C LEU A 142 -20.87 -5.54 -5.78
N GLU A 143 -20.96 -5.39 -7.09
CA GLU A 143 -20.92 -6.54 -8.00
C GLU A 143 -19.58 -7.28 -7.90
N ARG A 144 -18.46 -6.58 -7.99
CA ARG A 144 -17.14 -7.19 -7.84
C ARG A 144 -16.93 -7.82 -6.47
N ASN A 145 -17.53 -7.26 -5.41
CA ASN A 145 -17.48 -7.85 -4.09
C ASN A 145 -18.21 -9.21 -4.02
N LYS A 146 -19.35 -9.36 -4.71
CA LYS A 146 -20.10 -10.63 -4.80
C LYS A 146 -19.30 -11.73 -5.50
N GLN A 147 -18.49 -11.37 -6.49
CA GLN A 147 -17.69 -12.31 -7.28
C GLN A 147 -16.41 -12.80 -6.56
N ARG A 148 -16.06 -12.22 -5.41
CA ARG A 148 -14.84 -12.58 -4.68
C ARG A 148 -15.04 -13.83 -3.84
N GLU A 149 -13.97 -14.66 -3.73
CA GLU A 149 -13.90 -15.78 -2.79
C GLU A 149 -14.14 -15.31 -1.34
N ARG A 150 -13.55 -14.18 -0.97
CA ARG A 150 -13.78 -13.50 0.31
C ARG A 150 -14.74 -12.33 0.10
N THR A 151 -16.00 -12.52 0.46
CA THR A 151 -17.03 -11.48 0.38
C THR A 151 -17.07 -10.63 1.65
N VAL A 152 -17.42 -9.37 1.49
CA VAL A 152 -17.69 -8.43 2.60
C VAL A 152 -19.20 -8.13 2.57
N PRO A 153 -19.90 -8.11 3.72
CA PRO A 153 -21.33 -7.76 3.75
C PRO A 153 -21.61 -6.45 3.01
N GLU A 154 -22.74 -6.40 2.29
CA GLU A 154 -23.07 -5.27 1.42
C GLU A 154 -23.14 -3.94 2.18
N TYR A 155 -23.73 -3.95 3.39
CA TYR A 155 -23.81 -2.75 4.23
C TYR A 155 -22.43 -2.22 4.63
N VAL A 156 -21.45 -3.13 4.89
CA VAL A 156 -20.06 -2.76 5.21
C VAL A 156 -19.37 -2.18 4.00
N THR A 157 -19.59 -2.77 2.82
CA THR A 157 -19.05 -2.29 1.55
C THR A 157 -19.57 -0.89 1.24
N THR A 158 -20.87 -0.66 1.36
CA THR A 158 -21.54 0.63 1.14
C THR A 158 -21.04 1.69 2.12
N LYS A 159 -20.98 1.36 3.43
CA LYS A 159 -20.46 2.27 4.46
C LYS A 159 -19.00 2.65 4.19
N SER A 160 -18.19 1.67 3.82
CA SER A 160 -16.78 1.89 3.50
C SER A 160 -16.63 2.75 2.24
N TRP A 161 -17.40 2.48 1.19
CA TRP A 161 -17.40 3.24 -0.05
C TRP A 161 -17.74 4.72 0.19
N LYS A 162 -18.85 5.01 0.91
CA LYS A 162 -19.26 6.38 1.27
C LYS A 162 -18.16 7.12 2.03
N ALA A 163 -17.53 6.47 3.02
CA ALA A 163 -16.45 7.06 3.81
C ALA A 163 -15.20 7.35 2.96
N VAL A 164 -14.89 6.48 2.00
CA VAL A 164 -13.76 6.66 1.07
C VAL A 164 -14.03 7.83 0.13
N GLN A 165 -15.23 7.92 -0.45
CA GLN A 165 -15.63 9.01 -1.34
C GLN A 165 -15.58 10.38 -0.65
N SER A 166 -16.04 10.46 0.60
CA SER A 166 -16.01 11.70 1.39
C SER A 166 -14.60 12.20 1.71
N ASN A 167 -13.58 11.36 1.53
CA ASN A 167 -12.18 11.69 1.81
C ASN A 167 -11.38 12.13 0.58
N ILE A 168 -11.91 12.01 -0.64
CA ILE A 168 -11.18 12.33 -1.88
C ILE A 168 -10.59 13.74 -1.83
N GLY A 169 -11.44 14.75 -1.61
CA GLY A 169 -10.99 16.15 -1.54
C GLY A 169 -9.99 16.40 -0.41
N LYS A 170 -10.16 15.74 0.74
CA LYS A 170 -9.22 15.84 1.86
C LYS A 170 -7.86 15.27 1.49
N PHE A 171 -7.82 14.14 0.75
CA PHE A 171 -6.57 13.56 0.28
C PHE A 171 -5.91 14.41 -0.81
N GLN A 172 -6.69 15.00 -1.71
CA GLN A 172 -6.15 15.95 -2.70
C GLN A 172 -5.45 17.12 -2.02
N ASN A 173 -6.03 17.68 -0.97
CA ASN A 173 -5.40 18.74 -0.18
C ASN A 173 -4.16 18.25 0.59
N LEU A 174 -4.20 17.03 1.13
CA LEU A 174 -3.13 16.46 1.94
C LEU A 174 -1.88 16.12 1.11
N PHE A 175 -2.05 15.43 -0.02
CA PHE A 175 -0.94 14.97 -0.87
C PHE A 175 -0.55 16.00 -1.94
N GLY A 176 -1.46 16.90 -2.28
CA GLY A 176 -1.33 17.81 -3.42
C GLY A 176 -1.65 17.14 -4.75
N MET A 177 -2.12 17.92 -5.71
CA MET A 177 -2.60 17.42 -7.02
C MET A 177 -1.53 16.65 -7.81
N SER A 178 -0.26 17.06 -7.70
CA SER A 178 0.86 16.40 -8.40
C SER A 178 1.26 15.04 -7.82
N ASN A 179 0.89 14.78 -6.56
CA ASN A 179 1.25 13.55 -5.84
C ASN A 179 0.04 12.64 -5.59
N MET A 180 -1.15 13.00 -6.06
CA MET A 180 -2.33 12.17 -5.99
C MET A 180 -2.83 11.80 -7.37
N ILE A 181 -2.89 10.51 -7.64
CA ILE A 181 -3.40 9.93 -8.87
C ILE A 181 -4.76 9.32 -8.59
N ILE A 182 -5.80 9.78 -9.28
CA ILE A 182 -7.13 9.17 -9.21
C ILE A 182 -7.32 8.32 -10.46
N ILE A 183 -7.62 7.05 -10.26
CA ILE A 183 -7.87 6.07 -11.31
C ILE A 183 -9.35 5.75 -11.30
N ASP A 184 -10.04 6.04 -12.38
CA ASP A 184 -11.37 5.50 -12.61
C ASP A 184 -11.26 4.04 -13.04
N ASN A 185 -11.83 3.14 -12.25
CA ASN A 185 -11.80 1.70 -12.48
C ASN A 185 -13.23 1.13 -12.63
N ASN A 186 -14.10 1.88 -13.28
CA ASN A 186 -15.46 1.41 -13.64
C ASN A 186 -15.47 0.60 -14.92
N GLU A 187 -14.49 0.84 -15.79
CA GLU A 187 -14.42 0.23 -17.12
C GLU A 187 -14.25 -1.30 -17.04
N SER A 188 -14.93 -2.01 -17.92
CA SER A 188 -14.82 -3.46 -18.10
C SER A 188 -14.12 -3.84 -19.41
N ASP A 189 -13.99 -2.89 -20.35
CA ASP A 189 -13.25 -3.11 -21.59
C ASP A 189 -11.76 -3.32 -21.33
N LYS A 190 -11.25 -4.47 -21.77
CA LYS A 190 -9.87 -4.90 -21.50
C LYS A 190 -8.81 -3.98 -22.12
N GLU A 191 -9.09 -3.39 -23.29
CA GLU A 191 -8.15 -2.50 -23.97
C GLU A 191 -8.03 -1.17 -23.22
N LEU A 192 -9.16 -0.58 -22.83
CA LEU A 192 -9.21 0.67 -22.06
C LEU A 192 -8.58 0.50 -20.69
N VAL A 193 -8.85 -0.62 -20.02
CA VAL A 193 -8.20 -0.98 -18.75
C VAL A 193 -6.69 -1.07 -18.92
N THR A 194 -6.19 -1.74 -19.96
CA THR A 194 -4.76 -1.88 -20.25
C THR A 194 -4.10 -0.53 -20.50
N VAL A 195 -4.73 0.34 -21.29
CA VAL A 195 -4.25 1.70 -21.56
C VAL A 195 -4.15 2.51 -20.25
N THR A 196 -5.17 2.42 -19.40
CA THR A 196 -5.19 3.10 -18.09
C THR A 196 -4.07 2.61 -17.18
N LEU A 197 -3.88 1.30 -17.06
CA LEU A 197 -2.82 0.71 -16.26
C LEU A 197 -1.43 1.10 -16.75
N ASN A 198 -1.22 1.13 -18.07
CA ASN A 198 0.05 1.56 -18.67
C ASN A 198 0.35 3.04 -18.35
N LYS A 199 -0.66 3.92 -18.38
CA LYS A 199 -0.50 5.33 -17.96
C LYS A 199 -0.13 5.41 -16.49
N VAL A 200 -0.81 4.68 -15.61
CA VAL A 200 -0.53 4.66 -14.17
C VAL A 200 0.88 4.15 -13.91
N SER A 201 1.30 3.06 -14.55
CA SER A 201 2.65 2.50 -14.42
C SER A 201 3.73 3.51 -14.81
N LYS A 202 3.53 4.26 -15.90
CA LYS A 202 4.46 5.33 -16.31
C LYS A 202 4.55 6.43 -15.26
N VAL A 203 3.42 6.88 -14.70
CA VAL A 203 3.41 7.92 -13.66
C VAL A 203 4.07 7.42 -12.38
N VAL A 204 3.79 6.18 -11.94
CA VAL A 204 4.43 5.56 -10.77
C VAL A 204 5.95 5.50 -10.95
N ARG A 205 6.44 5.02 -12.10
CA ARG A 205 7.89 4.98 -12.41
C ARG A 205 8.51 6.36 -12.44
N SER A 206 7.82 7.36 -12.98
CA SER A 206 8.26 8.76 -12.97
C SER A 206 8.40 9.28 -11.53
N LEU A 207 7.43 9.03 -10.65
CA LEU A 207 7.48 9.43 -9.25
C LEU A 207 8.61 8.72 -8.48
N ILE A 208 8.83 7.42 -8.74
CA ILE A 208 9.95 6.66 -8.14
C ILE A 208 11.29 7.29 -8.56
N ASN A 209 11.45 7.63 -9.84
CA ASN A 209 12.69 8.17 -10.38
C ASN A 209 12.89 9.67 -10.09
N THR A 210 11.87 10.36 -9.56
CA THR A 210 12.00 11.77 -9.20
C THR A 210 13.08 11.94 -8.12
N PRO A 211 14.04 12.85 -8.29
CA PRO A 211 15.11 13.07 -7.31
C PRO A 211 14.56 13.44 -5.92
N ILE A 212 15.18 12.88 -4.89
CA ILE A 212 14.82 13.15 -3.49
C ILE A 212 15.09 14.62 -3.18
N LYS A 213 14.06 15.34 -2.73
CA LYS A 213 14.14 16.77 -2.38
C LYS A 213 14.43 17.00 -0.90
N SER A 214 13.97 16.10 -0.02
CA SER A 214 14.08 16.22 1.43
C SER A 214 15.53 16.35 1.90
N TYR A 215 15.81 17.38 2.70
CA TYR A 215 17.10 17.56 3.35
C TYR A 215 17.42 16.43 4.31
N THR A 216 16.44 15.97 5.08
CA THR A 216 16.57 14.83 6.02
C THR A 216 17.03 13.56 5.29
N ALA A 217 16.41 13.24 4.15
CA ALA A 217 16.78 12.09 3.35
C ALA A 217 18.19 12.23 2.75
N LYS A 218 18.53 13.38 2.19
CA LYS A 218 19.87 13.65 1.64
C LYS A 218 20.95 13.51 2.71
N ARG A 219 20.72 14.03 3.91
CA ARG A 219 21.65 13.94 5.03
C ARG A 219 21.84 12.47 5.47
N TRP A 220 20.75 11.71 5.57
CA TRP A 220 20.83 10.29 5.90
C TRP A 220 21.63 9.50 4.84
N MET A 221 21.36 9.72 3.56
CA MET A 221 22.08 9.08 2.45
C MET A 221 23.57 9.42 2.47
N ALA A 222 23.94 10.66 2.79
CA ALA A 222 25.34 11.09 2.88
C ALA A 222 26.04 10.40 4.05
N SER A 223 25.37 10.26 5.21
CA SER A 223 25.86 9.54 6.38
C SER A 223 26.13 8.07 6.08
N GLU A 224 25.16 7.40 5.45
CA GLU A 224 25.29 5.99 5.05
C GLU A 224 26.43 5.75 4.05
N ARG A 225 26.59 6.64 3.06
CA ARG A 225 27.72 6.57 2.12
C ARG A 225 29.07 6.69 2.81
N LYS A 226 29.17 7.58 3.81
CA LYS A 226 30.40 7.77 4.59
C LYS A 226 30.71 6.53 5.46
N ALA A 227 29.70 5.95 6.09
CA ALA A 227 29.85 4.73 6.89
C ALA A 227 30.32 3.52 6.06
N LYS A 228 29.87 3.40 4.80
CA LYS A 228 30.27 2.31 3.90
C LYS A 228 31.65 2.43 3.28
N ARG A 229 32.29 3.60 3.35
CA ARG A 229 33.66 3.85 2.85
C ARG A 229 34.74 3.54 3.89
N ARG A 230 34.33 3.32 5.13
CA ARG A 230 35.17 2.86 6.23
C ARG A 230 35.12 1.34 6.36
#